data_d87143033db1b8e7ea04f9657be22a1f
#
_entry.id   d87143033db1b8e7ea04f9657be22a1f
#
_cell.length_a   1.000
_cell.length_b   1.000
_cell.length_c   1.000
_cell.angle_alpha   90.00
_cell.angle_beta   90.00
_cell.angle_gamma   90.00
#
_symmetry.space_group_name_H-M   'P 1'
#
loop_
_entity.id
_entity.type
_entity.pdbx_description
1 polymer ?
#
loop_
_entity_poly.entity_id
_entity_poly.type
_entity_poly.pdbx_seq_one_letter_code
_entity_poly.pdbx_strand_id
1 'polypeptide(L)'
;MNDQFLNSLRRDPAPAFARQLKSRLNAIDAPAIAEPRSPMWRWLATAASVFALAFAFTFPAVRTAAEAFLDYFRVVNFAGVSFDPQRMAQLWSNASVDLPTLIGGQVDVNELHLPPPPVAYSTLDEASAAAGMRLHTPTWVPPGFTLTSIEVRGQHEFSVQGNTEKLQSVLDALGITDVSVPTALDGQTVSIQVPPVARLVYDDGQHQITLTQSRSPVIALPAGVDVATIAEIGLRLLGLERAEAYRFAQSVDWRSTLLVPVPAATATFHQVEVQSGTGLVIEAGQAREGLGGRGGSLVLWSSADTVYALGGPVRSTDTLQMAQSVQ
;
A
#
# COMPACT_ATOMS: atom_id res chain seq x y z
N MET A 1 -19.75 -11.21 -31.30
CA MET A 1 -19.77 -9.75 -31.06
C MET A 1 -18.40 -9.23 -31.34
N ASN A 2 -18.25 -8.20 -32.15
CA ASN A 2 -16.97 -7.84 -32.77
C ASN A 2 -16.10 -7.00 -31.83
N ASP A 3 -14.92 -7.51 -31.44
CA ASP A 3 -13.90 -6.84 -30.60
C ASP A 3 -13.24 -5.62 -31.29
N GLN A 4 -13.67 -5.26 -32.50
CA GLN A 4 -13.14 -4.11 -33.23
C GLN A 4 -13.40 -2.75 -32.56
N PHE A 5 -14.42 -2.64 -31.71
CA PHE A 5 -14.73 -1.43 -30.97
C PHE A 5 -13.66 -1.16 -29.87
N LEU A 6 -13.22 -2.21 -29.19
CA LEU A 6 -12.20 -2.09 -28.14
C LEU A 6 -10.81 -1.75 -28.72
N ASN A 7 -10.50 -2.21 -29.93
CA ASN A 7 -9.25 -1.87 -30.61
C ASN A 7 -9.20 -0.40 -31.08
N SER A 8 -10.35 0.23 -31.29
CA SER A 8 -10.40 1.66 -31.69
C SER A 8 -10.13 2.63 -30.52
N LEU A 9 -10.23 2.14 -29.27
CA LEU A 9 -9.93 2.89 -28.04
C LEU A 9 -8.48 2.70 -27.56
N ARG A 10 -7.75 1.78 -28.20
CA ARG A 10 -6.35 1.53 -27.88
C ARG A 10 -5.49 2.64 -28.46
N ARG A 11 -5.14 3.61 -27.63
CA ARG A 11 -4.10 4.59 -27.96
C ARG A 11 -2.77 4.04 -27.47
N ASP A 12 -1.90 3.67 -28.41
CA ASP A 12 -0.53 3.36 -28.06
C ASP A 12 0.13 4.61 -27.48
N PRO A 13 0.83 4.51 -26.34
CA PRO A 13 1.50 5.65 -25.74
C PRO A 13 2.49 6.25 -26.72
N ALA A 14 2.58 7.58 -26.74
CA ALA A 14 3.49 8.28 -27.63
C ALA A 14 4.91 7.70 -27.52
N PRO A 15 5.63 7.48 -28.63
CA PRO A 15 6.96 6.87 -28.60
C PRO A 15 7.98 7.63 -27.74
N ALA A 16 7.75 8.92 -27.49
CA ALA A 16 8.52 9.74 -26.57
C ALA A 16 8.27 9.32 -25.11
N PHE A 17 7.02 9.06 -24.74
CA PHE A 17 6.63 8.62 -23.40
C PHE A 17 7.17 7.22 -23.10
N ALA A 18 7.03 6.28 -24.03
CA ALA A 18 7.57 4.93 -23.86
C ALA A 18 9.10 4.94 -23.67
N ARG A 19 9.80 5.81 -24.37
CA ARG A 19 11.27 6.02 -24.20
C ARG A 19 11.61 6.68 -22.87
N GLN A 20 10.83 7.68 -22.44
CA GLN A 20 11.04 8.38 -21.17
C GLN A 20 10.69 7.49 -19.97
N LEU A 21 9.65 6.68 -20.07
CA LEU A 21 9.30 5.68 -19.05
C LEU A 21 10.38 4.60 -18.96
N LYS A 22 10.85 4.09 -20.10
CA LYS A 22 11.93 3.11 -20.17
C LYS A 22 13.25 3.67 -19.64
N SER A 23 13.60 4.93 -19.92
CA SER A 23 14.80 5.57 -19.38
C SER A 23 14.70 5.82 -17.87
N ARG A 24 13.51 6.14 -17.36
CA ARG A 24 13.26 6.29 -15.91
C ARG A 24 13.27 4.93 -15.20
N LEU A 25 12.70 3.89 -15.80
CA LEU A 25 12.80 2.53 -15.29
C LEU A 25 14.24 2.03 -15.27
N ASN A 26 14.99 2.28 -16.34
CA ASN A 26 16.42 1.93 -16.41
C ASN A 26 17.30 2.79 -15.47
N ALA A 27 16.88 4.02 -15.11
CA ALA A 27 17.55 4.84 -14.11
C ALA A 27 17.29 4.36 -12.67
N ILE A 28 16.18 3.64 -12.45
CA ILE A 28 15.88 2.92 -11.20
C ILE A 28 16.73 1.63 -11.12
N ASP A 29 17.16 1.09 -12.26
CA ASP A 29 18.01 -0.10 -12.39
C ASP A 29 19.54 0.21 -12.33
N ALA A 30 19.96 1.44 -12.00
CA ALA A 30 21.38 1.77 -11.83
C ALA A 30 21.86 1.41 -10.41
N PRO A 31 23.14 1.09 -10.20
CA PRO A 31 23.67 -0.26 -10.07
C PRO A 31 23.40 -0.92 -8.73
N ALA A 32 23.11 -2.19 -8.81
CA ALA A 32 23.11 -3.24 -7.82
C ALA A 32 23.70 -2.92 -6.45
N ILE A 33 22.87 -2.41 -5.54
CA ILE A 33 22.91 -2.90 -4.17
C ILE A 33 22.42 -4.34 -4.28
N ALA A 34 23.26 -5.31 -3.86
CA ALA A 34 23.00 -6.73 -3.98
C ALA A 34 21.54 -7.05 -3.63
N GLU A 35 20.78 -7.55 -4.61
CA GLU A 35 19.40 -7.96 -4.39
C GLU A 35 19.35 -8.99 -3.27
N PRO A 36 18.59 -8.79 -2.19
CA PRO A 36 18.30 -9.85 -1.25
C PRO A 36 17.47 -10.88 -2.00
N ARG A 37 18.04 -12.06 -2.20
CA ARG A 37 17.51 -13.19 -2.97
C ARG A 37 16.35 -13.89 -2.27
N SER A 38 15.30 -13.18 -1.83
CA SER A 38 14.07 -13.87 -1.43
C SER A 38 12.86 -13.27 -2.16
N PRO A 39 12.23 -14.04 -3.07
CA PRO A 39 11.09 -13.58 -3.85
C PRO A 39 9.85 -13.26 -2.98
N MET A 40 9.80 -13.77 -1.75
CA MET A 40 8.62 -13.71 -0.89
C MET A 40 8.41 -12.33 -0.22
N TRP A 41 9.49 -11.61 0.09
CA TRP A 41 9.42 -10.25 0.63
C TRP A 41 8.86 -9.24 -0.39
N ARG A 42 9.14 -9.48 -1.66
CA ARG A 42 8.56 -8.68 -2.76
C ARG A 42 7.05 -8.81 -2.83
N TRP A 43 6.48 -9.96 -2.45
CA TRP A 43 5.03 -10.18 -2.47
C TRP A 43 4.30 -9.49 -1.30
N LEU A 44 4.90 -9.44 -0.11
CA LEU A 44 4.32 -8.71 1.03
C LEU A 44 4.33 -7.19 0.80
N ALA A 45 5.42 -6.66 0.26
CA ALA A 45 5.49 -5.26 -0.16
C ALA A 45 4.53 -4.97 -1.34
N THR A 46 4.33 -5.95 -2.24
CA THR A 46 3.47 -5.83 -3.41
C THR A 46 1.99 -5.93 -3.03
N ALA A 47 1.61 -6.77 -2.06
CA ALA A 47 0.22 -6.90 -1.63
C ALA A 47 -0.30 -5.64 -0.94
N ALA A 48 0.48 -5.04 -0.04
CA ALA A 48 0.15 -3.75 0.57
C ALA A 48 0.15 -2.60 -0.47
N SER A 49 1.06 -2.67 -1.45
CA SER A 49 1.11 -1.72 -2.56
C SER A 49 -0.04 -1.90 -3.56
N VAL A 50 -0.45 -3.15 -3.82
CA VAL A 50 -1.55 -3.45 -4.76
C VAL A 50 -2.89 -2.98 -4.21
N PHE A 51 -3.14 -3.05 -2.90
CA PHE A 51 -4.38 -2.51 -2.35
C PHE A 51 -4.36 -0.98 -2.29
N ALA A 52 -3.28 -0.35 -1.86
CA ALA A 52 -3.10 1.10 -1.95
C ALA A 52 -3.11 1.57 -3.42
N LEU A 53 -2.53 0.78 -4.33
CA LEU A 53 -2.57 1.02 -5.78
C LEU A 53 -3.95 0.73 -6.38
N ALA A 54 -4.61 -0.39 -6.09
CA ALA A 54 -5.96 -0.66 -6.61
C ALA A 54 -6.97 0.37 -6.11
N PHE A 55 -6.82 0.84 -4.88
CA PHE A 55 -7.60 1.96 -4.34
C PHE A 55 -7.16 3.30 -4.93
N ALA A 56 -5.87 3.52 -5.16
CA ALA A 56 -5.36 4.73 -5.81
C ALA A 56 -5.62 4.77 -7.32
N PHE A 57 -5.66 3.64 -8.00
CA PHE A 57 -5.80 3.55 -9.47
C PHE A 57 -7.22 3.72 -10.01
N THR A 58 -8.23 3.89 -9.15
CA THR A 58 -9.61 4.00 -9.62
C THR A 58 -9.98 5.40 -10.16
N PHE A 59 -9.17 6.47 -10.03
CA PHE A 59 -9.63 7.87 -10.12
C PHE A 59 -8.65 8.91 -10.74
N PRO A 60 -8.90 9.69 -11.79
CA PRO A 60 -8.10 10.84 -12.27
C PRO A 60 -8.60 12.23 -11.85
N ALA A 61 -7.73 13.23 -11.72
CA ALA A 61 -7.87 14.51 -11.02
C ALA A 61 -8.74 15.62 -11.63
N VAL A 62 -9.41 16.44 -10.80
CA VAL A 62 -9.72 17.88 -11.04
C VAL A 62 -9.85 18.65 -9.72
N ARG A 63 -9.26 19.87 -9.72
CA ARG A 63 -9.25 20.88 -8.66
C ARG A 63 -10.59 21.60 -8.52
N THR A 64 -11.08 21.77 -7.34
CA THR A 64 -11.68 22.96 -6.67
C THR A 64 -12.77 22.55 -5.69
N ALA A 65 -12.61 22.91 -4.48
CA ALA A 65 -13.54 23.08 -3.35
C ALA A 65 -12.96 22.48 -2.06
N ALA A 66 -11.79 22.96 -1.68
CA ALA A 66 -10.99 22.37 -0.59
C ALA A 66 -11.33 22.86 0.82
N GLU A 67 -12.40 23.63 1.04
CA GLU A 67 -12.58 24.28 2.36
C GLU A 67 -13.63 23.65 3.29
N ALA A 68 -14.37 22.62 2.88
CA ALA A 68 -15.46 22.08 3.70
C ALA A 68 -15.31 20.63 4.17
N PHE A 69 -14.26 19.90 3.78
CA PHE A 69 -14.23 18.43 3.94
C PHE A 69 -12.89 17.87 4.42
N LEU A 70 -12.39 18.39 5.52
CA LEU A 70 -11.28 17.79 6.24
C LEU A 70 -11.82 16.84 7.34
N ASP A 71 -12.43 15.74 6.95
CA ASP A 71 -12.45 14.59 7.82
C ASP A 71 -11.03 14.00 7.77
N TYR A 72 -10.19 14.41 8.71
CA TYR A 72 -8.81 13.95 8.82
C TYR A 72 -8.82 12.46 9.13
N PHE A 73 -8.53 11.65 8.11
CA PHE A 73 -8.15 10.26 8.31
C PHE A 73 -6.80 10.25 9.05
N ARG A 74 -6.77 9.62 10.20
CA ARG A 74 -5.54 9.45 10.98
C ARG A 74 -5.38 8.00 11.34
N VAL A 75 -4.30 7.38 10.89
CA VAL A 75 -4.00 5.99 11.24
C VAL A 75 -3.65 5.89 12.72
N VAL A 76 -4.53 5.27 13.47
CA VAL A 76 -4.35 4.92 14.89
C VAL A 76 -4.30 3.41 15.03
N ASN A 77 -5.05 2.69 14.19
CA ASN A 77 -5.19 1.25 14.24
C ASN A 77 -4.83 0.61 12.90
N PHE A 78 -4.50 -0.68 12.95
CA PHE A 78 -4.30 -1.53 11.79
C PHE A 78 -5.24 -2.72 11.89
N ALA A 79 -5.98 -2.97 10.81
CA ALA A 79 -6.85 -4.12 10.69
C ALA A 79 -6.30 -5.07 9.63
N GLY A 80 -5.84 -6.25 10.04
CA GLY A 80 -5.47 -7.30 9.12
C GLY A 80 -6.71 -7.96 8.52
N VAL A 81 -6.70 -8.23 7.22
CA VAL A 81 -7.71 -9.06 6.56
C VAL A 81 -7.03 -10.14 5.74
N SER A 82 -7.38 -11.39 6.01
CA SER A 82 -6.90 -12.52 5.20
C SER A 82 -7.63 -12.56 3.87
N PHE A 83 -6.89 -12.79 2.80
CA PHE A 83 -7.47 -13.06 1.49
C PHE A 83 -6.77 -14.25 0.83
N ASP A 84 -7.49 -14.94 -0.06
CA ASP A 84 -6.94 -16.03 -0.87
C ASP A 84 -6.49 -15.48 -2.23
N PRO A 85 -5.16 -15.44 -2.50
CA PRO A 85 -4.66 -14.95 -3.79
C PRO A 85 -5.12 -15.78 -4.99
N GLN A 86 -5.37 -17.09 -4.80
CA GLN A 86 -5.85 -17.95 -5.88
C GLN A 86 -7.31 -17.61 -6.23
N ARG A 87 -8.13 -17.42 -5.21
CA ARG A 87 -9.51 -17.02 -5.38
C ARG A 87 -9.62 -15.62 -6.00
N MET A 88 -8.81 -14.69 -5.54
CA MET A 88 -8.71 -13.36 -6.16
C MET A 88 -8.31 -13.50 -7.66
N ALA A 89 -7.28 -14.27 -7.97
CA ALA A 89 -6.85 -14.51 -9.35
C ALA A 89 -7.94 -15.18 -10.19
N GLN A 90 -8.69 -16.15 -9.66
CA GLN A 90 -9.82 -16.78 -10.34
C GLN A 90 -10.96 -15.78 -10.60
N LEU A 91 -11.31 -14.95 -9.63
CA LEU A 91 -12.30 -13.89 -9.79
C LEU A 91 -11.93 -12.99 -10.99
N TRP A 92 -10.71 -12.52 -11.02
CA TRP A 92 -10.23 -11.62 -12.07
C TRP A 92 -10.04 -12.31 -13.42
N SER A 93 -9.62 -13.59 -13.48
CA SER A 93 -9.45 -14.33 -14.73
C SER A 93 -10.80 -14.67 -15.41
N ASN A 94 -11.82 -14.92 -14.61
CA ASN A 94 -13.15 -15.26 -15.13
C ASN A 94 -13.86 -14.06 -15.74
N ALA A 95 -13.48 -12.86 -15.37
CA ALA A 95 -14.16 -11.64 -15.83
C ALA A 95 -13.88 -11.26 -17.29
N SER A 96 -12.92 -11.89 -17.97
CA SER A 96 -12.45 -11.46 -19.31
C SER A 96 -12.10 -9.97 -19.36
N VAL A 97 -11.73 -9.41 -18.22
CA VAL A 97 -11.48 -7.99 -18.03
C VAL A 97 -9.99 -7.74 -18.16
N ASP A 98 -9.59 -6.95 -19.14
CA ASP A 98 -8.21 -6.47 -19.26
C ASP A 98 -8.01 -5.32 -18.24
N LEU A 99 -7.57 -5.70 -17.03
CA LEU A 99 -7.26 -4.77 -15.95
C LEU A 99 -6.34 -3.60 -16.37
N PRO A 100 -5.24 -3.84 -17.10
CA PRO A 100 -4.42 -2.77 -17.64
C PRO A 100 -5.20 -1.78 -18.49
N THR A 101 -6.17 -2.24 -19.28
CA THR A 101 -7.01 -1.38 -20.11
C THR A 101 -8.05 -0.64 -19.29
N LEU A 102 -8.64 -1.28 -18.27
CA LEU A 102 -9.59 -0.63 -17.36
C LEU A 102 -8.90 0.40 -16.45
N ILE A 103 -7.73 0.09 -15.95
CA ILE A 103 -6.95 0.96 -15.09
C ILE A 103 -6.19 1.99 -15.93
N GLY A 104 -5.51 1.56 -16.99
CA GLY A 104 -4.63 2.40 -17.80
C GLY A 104 -5.35 3.37 -18.76
N GLY A 105 -6.63 3.08 -19.10
CA GLY A 105 -7.45 4.01 -19.89
C GLY A 105 -8.07 5.15 -19.08
N GLN A 106 -7.84 5.19 -17.77
CA GLN A 106 -8.50 6.09 -16.82
C GLN A 106 -7.56 6.94 -15.99
N VAL A 107 -6.36 6.41 -15.75
CA VAL A 107 -5.32 7.19 -15.09
C VAL A 107 -4.58 7.92 -16.20
N ASP A 108 -4.72 9.23 -16.26
CA ASP A 108 -3.79 10.02 -17.05
C ASP A 108 -2.42 9.85 -16.36
N VAL A 109 -1.63 8.92 -16.92
CA VAL A 109 -0.31 8.56 -16.38
C VAL A 109 0.62 9.79 -16.36
N ASN A 110 0.27 10.86 -17.08
CA ASN A 110 0.97 12.14 -17.02
C ASN A 110 0.64 12.93 -15.75
N GLU A 111 -0.48 12.65 -15.09
CA GLU A 111 -0.86 13.25 -13.81
C GLU A 111 -0.49 12.37 -12.60
N LEU A 112 -0.04 11.14 -12.83
CA LEU A 112 0.54 10.33 -11.77
C LEU A 112 1.90 10.93 -11.39
N HIS A 113 1.90 11.79 -10.41
CA HIS A 113 3.15 12.27 -9.81
C HIS A 113 3.80 11.09 -9.08
N LEU A 114 4.68 10.39 -9.80
CA LEU A 114 5.48 9.34 -9.17
C LEU A 114 6.20 9.94 -7.95
N PRO A 115 6.20 9.22 -6.82
CA PRO A 115 6.90 9.71 -5.65
C PRO A 115 8.36 10.02 -6.02
N PRO A 116 8.91 11.12 -5.49
CA PRO A 116 10.31 11.46 -5.74
C PRO A 116 11.22 10.30 -5.29
N PRO A 117 12.38 10.13 -5.93
CA PRO A 117 13.32 9.11 -5.48
C PRO A 117 13.75 9.40 -4.02
N PRO A 118 14.03 8.37 -3.21
CA PRO A 118 14.54 8.58 -1.87
C PRO A 118 15.93 9.26 -1.93
N VAL A 119 16.17 10.13 -0.96
CA VAL A 119 17.46 10.81 -0.76
C VAL A 119 18.13 10.21 0.47
N ALA A 120 19.40 9.82 0.35
CA ALA A 120 20.19 9.32 1.46
C ALA A 120 20.75 10.47 2.30
N TYR A 121 20.80 10.27 3.61
CA TYR A 121 21.33 11.21 4.59
C TYR A 121 22.39 10.57 5.47
N SER A 122 23.36 11.38 5.91
CA SER A 122 24.46 10.89 6.73
C SER A 122 24.12 10.84 8.23
N THR A 123 23.17 11.66 8.65
CA THR A 123 22.77 11.75 10.07
C THR A 123 21.24 11.69 10.23
N LEU A 124 20.81 11.27 11.43
CA LEU A 124 19.39 11.26 11.81
C LEU A 124 18.80 12.67 11.87
N ASP A 125 19.59 13.66 12.25
CA ASP A 125 19.14 15.05 12.38
C ASP A 125 18.84 15.64 10.99
N GLU A 126 19.70 15.41 10.01
CA GLU A 126 19.45 15.81 8.61
C GLU A 126 18.21 15.13 8.05
N ALA A 127 18.09 13.83 8.27
CA ALA A 127 16.93 13.06 7.82
C ALA A 127 15.64 13.50 8.52
N SER A 128 15.70 13.82 9.83
CA SER A 128 14.57 14.34 10.60
C SER A 128 14.11 15.70 10.06
N ALA A 129 15.06 16.59 9.75
CA ALA A 129 14.74 17.88 9.14
C ALA A 129 14.08 17.70 7.75
N ALA A 130 14.60 16.79 6.92
CA ALA A 130 14.04 16.48 5.61
C ALA A 130 12.65 15.82 5.70
N ALA A 131 12.43 14.96 6.70
CA ALA A 131 11.14 14.32 6.94
C ALA A 131 10.11 15.27 7.60
N GLY A 132 10.55 16.43 8.11
CA GLY A 132 9.70 17.36 8.85
C GLY A 132 9.14 16.78 10.14
N MET A 133 9.81 15.75 10.71
CA MET A 133 9.44 15.08 11.95
C MET A 133 10.68 14.51 12.63
N ARG A 134 10.61 14.37 13.94
CA ARG A 134 11.66 13.67 14.69
C ARG A 134 11.64 12.19 14.30
N LEU A 135 12.78 11.65 13.90
CA LEU A 135 12.95 10.24 13.64
C LEU A 135 13.35 9.52 14.93
N HIS A 136 12.80 8.35 15.12
CA HIS A 136 13.03 7.48 16.27
C HIS A 136 13.87 6.29 15.84
N THR A 137 14.69 5.80 16.75
CA THR A 137 15.54 4.63 16.52
C THR A 137 15.30 3.60 17.62
N PRO A 138 15.44 2.30 17.32
CA PRO A 138 15.39 1.28 18.34
C PRO A 138 16.62 1.37 19.24
N THR A 139 16.41 1.21 20.53
CA THR A 139 17.51 1.07 21.52
C THR A 139 18.05 -0.35 21.59
N TRP A 140 17.31 -1.30 21.06
CA TRP A 140 17.71 -2.69 20.89
C TRP A 140 17.57 -3.12 19.42
N VAL A 141 18.61 -3.74 18.90
CA VAL A 141 18.61 -4.40 17.58
C VAL A 141 19.11 -5.83 17.73
N PRO A 142 18.68 -6.76 16.88
CA PRO A 142 19.19 -8.12 16.92
C PRO A 142 20.73 -8.14 16.76
N PRO A 143 21.43 -9.08 17.41
CA PRO A 143 22.88 -9.18 17.31
C PRO A 143 23.39 -9.26 15.87
N GLY A 144 24.41 -8.46 15.57
CA GLY A 144 25.03 -8.38 14.23
C GLY A 144 24.45 -7.28 13.35
N PHE A 145 23.24 -6.78 13.63
CA PHE A 145 22.65 -5.69 12.85
C PHE A 145 23.18 -4.33 13.28
N THR A 146 23.50 -3.50 12.30
CA THR A 146 23.89 -2.09 12.49
C THR A 146 23.15 -1.20 11.50
N LEU A 147 22.90 0.05 11.88
CA LEU A 147 22.29 1.03 10.97
C LEU A 147 23.26 1.36 9.85
N THR A 148 22.89 1.08 8.61
CA THR A 148 23.75 1.24 7.42
C THR A 148 23.24 2.29 6.44
N SER A 149 21.94 2.60 6.44
CA SER A 149 21.37 3.60 5.55
C SER A 149 20.21 4.34 6.21
N ILE A 150 20.14 5.64 5.94
CA ILE A 150 19.04 6.52 6.31
C ILE A 150 18.59 7.22 5.04
N GLU A 151 17.34 6.99 4.66
CA GLU A 151 16.76 7.54 3.43
C GLU A 151 15.46 8.27 3.74
N VAL A 152 15.20 9.37 3.07
CA VAL A 152 13.91 10.05 3.14
C VAL A 152 13.37 10.24 1.73
N ARG A 153 12.14 9.79 1.53
CA ARG A 153 11.35 10.11 0.35
C ARG A 153 10.45 11.29 0.66
N GLY A 154 10.47 12.30 -0.18
CA GLY A 154 9.65 13.50 -0.01
C GLY A 154 8.16 13.24 -0.12
N GLN A 155 7.37 14.22 0.32
CA GLN A 155 5.92 14.20 0.21
C GLN A 155 5.48 14.01 -1.24
N HIS A 156 4.38 13.28 -1.41
CA HIS A 156 3.72 13.15 -2.72
C HIS A 156 2.21 13.05 -2.53
N GLU A 157 1.49 13.36 -3.60
CA GLU A 157 0.03 13.34 -3.61
C GLU A 157 -0.45 12.50 -4.79
N PHE A 158 -1.47 11.69 -4.53
CA PHE A 158 -2.24 11.01 -5.55
C PHE A 158 -3.65 11.58 -5.53
N SER A 159 -4.15 11.92 -6.67
CA SER A 159 -5.55 12.29 -6.80
C SER A 159 -6.21 11.45 -7.88
N VAL A 160 -7.48 11.14 -7.62
CA VAL A 160 -8.18 10.17 -8.40
C VAL A 160 -9.63 10.61 -8.57
N GLN A 161 -10.17 10.67 -9.83
CA GLN A 161 -11.54 11.06 -10.12
C GLN A 161 -12.48 9.85 -10.18
N GLY A 162 -13.61 9.91 -9.49
CA GLY A 162 -14.60 8.84 -9.49
C GLY A 162 -15.28 8.69 -10.84
N ASN A 163 -15.32 7.45 -11.31
CA ASN A 163 -16.17 7.05 -12.43
C ASN A 163 -17.01 5.85 -12.01
N THR A 164 -18.21 6.15 -11.52
CA THR A 164 -19.08 5.14 -10.92
C THR A 164 -19.55 4.12 -11.95
N GLU A 165 -19.83 4.54 -13.19
CA GLU A 165 -20.27 3.66 -14.28
C GLU A 165 -19.20 2.60 -14.60
N LYS A 166 -17.95 3.01 -14.66
CA LYS A 166 -16.87 2.09 -14.98
C LYS A 166 -16.52 1.16 -13.81
N LEU A 167 -16.50 1.68 -12.57
CA LEU A 167 -16.29 0.83 -11.42
C LEU A 167 -17.43 -0.18 -11.28
N GLN A 168 -18.68 0.24 -11.55
CA GLN A 168 -19.82 -0.68 -11.57
C GLN A 168 -19.66 -1.73 -12.68
N SER A 169 -19.22 -1.35 -13.86
CA SER A 169 -18.96 -2.30 -14.96
C SER A 169 -17.89 -3.34 -14.60
N VAL A 170 -16.87 -2.96 -13.82
CA VAL A 170 -15.88 -3.90 -13.29
C VAL A 170 -16.53 -4.87 -12.31
N LEU A 171 -17.33 -4.38 -11.37
CA LEU A 171 -18.03 -5.22 -10.40
C LEU A 171 -18.96 -6.21 -11.10
N ASP A 172 -19.75 -5.74 -12.07
CA ASP A 172 -20.67 -6.56 -12.85
C ASP A 172 -19.92 -7.65 -13.65
N ALA A 173 -18.79 -7.29 -14.26
CA ALA A 173 -17.93 -8.24 -14.99
C ALA A 173 -17.33 -9.31 -14.07
N LEU A 174 -17.09 -8.96 -12.80
CA LEU A 174 -16.61 -9.88 -11.77
C LEU A 174 -17.76 -10.67 -11.12
N GLY A 175 -19.02 -10.45 -11.53
CA GLY A 175 -20.20 -11.10 -10.95
C GLY A 175 -20.57 -10.53 -9.57
N ILE A 176 -20.05 -9.36 -9.20
CA ILE A 176 -20.36 -8.65 -7.94
C ILE A 176 -21.52 -7.70 -8.23
N THR A 177 -22.75 -8.22 -8.29
CA THR A 177 -23.95 -7.46 -8.68
C THR A 177 -24.81 -7.02 -7.49
N ASP A 178 -24.38 -7.34 -6.29
CA ASP A 178 -25.13 -7.15 -5.04
C ASP A 178 -24.67 -5.93 -4.23
N VAL A 179 -23.67 -5.21 -4.74
CA VAL A 179 -23.21 -3.93 -4.19
C VAL A 179 -23.19 -2.89 -5.30
N SER A 180 -23.62 -1.68 -5.01
CA SER A 180 -23.61 -0.57 -5.95
C SER A 180 -22.56 0.46 -5.57
N VAL A 181 -21.83 0.97 -6.55
CA VAL A 181 -20.87 2.05 -6.35
C VAL A 181 -21.61 3.32 -5.93
N PRO A 182 -21.20 3.98 -4.83
CA PRO A 182 -21.85 5.20 -4.38
C PRO A 182 -21.82 6.31 -5.44
N THR A 183 -22.98 6.80 -5.84
CA THR A 183 -23.09 7.87 -6.84
C THR A 183 -22.44 9.18 -6.40
N ALA A 184 -22.26 9.38 -5.09
CA ALA A 184 -21.51 10.52 -4.54
C ALA A 184 -20.04 10.56 -4.98
N LEU A 185 -19.51 9.49 -5.54
CA LEU A 185 -18.15 9.45 -6.11
C LEU A 185 -18.09 9.92 -7.56
N ASP A 186 -19.22 9.99 -8.27
CA ASP A 186 -19.20 10.23 -9.72
C ASP A 186 -18.69 11.64 -10.04
N GLY A 187 -17.65 11.70 -10.89
CA GLY A 187 -17.00 12.96 -11.24
C GLY A 187 -16.25 13.65 -10.10
N GLN A 188 -16.28 13.10 -8.89
CA GLN A 188 -15.61 13.68 -7.72
C GLN A 188 -14.16 13.24 -7.63
N THR A 189 -13.34 14.04 -6.97
CA THR A 189 -11.92 13.72 -6.76
C THR A 189 -11.69 13.19 -5.34
N VAL A 190 -11.00 12.06 -5.26
CA VAL A 190 -10.40 11.57 -4.01
C VAL A 190 -8.92 11.93 -4.04
N SER A 191 -8.38 12.58 -3.04
CA SER A 191 -6.95 12.82 -2.94
C SER A 191 -6.35 12.10 -1.74
N ILE A 192 -5.15 11.59 -1.92
CA ILE A 192 -4.35 10.91 -0.90
C ILE A 192 -3.01 11.63 -0.84
N GLN A 193 -2.78 12.33 0.25
CA GLN A 193 -1.51 12.98 0.52
C GLN A 193 -0.67 12.09 1.41
N VAL A 194 0.48 11.67 0.89
CA VAL A 194 1.46 10.86 1.62
C VAL A 194 2.57 11.79 2.11
N PRO A 195 2.70 11.97 3.44
CA PRO A 195 3.80 12.75 4.01
C PRO A 195 5.16 12.16 3.69
N PRO A 196 6.26 12.88 3.99
CA PRO A 196 7.60 12.31 3.83
C PRO A 196 7.75 11.00 4.59
N VAL A 197 8.39 10.02 3.94
CA VAL A 197 8.63 8.68 4.47
C VAL A 197 10.11 8.51 4.72
N ALA A 198 10.50 8.33 5.97
CA ALA A 198 11.87 7.98 6.37
C ALA A 198 12.04 6.47 6.47
N ARG A 199 13.17 5.98 6.01
CA ARG A 199 13.54 4.57 6.01
C ARG A 199 14.93 4.42 6.61
N LEU A 200 15.03 3.66 7.68
CA LEU A 200 16.26 3.28 8.34
C LEU A 200 16.54 1.81 8.07
N VAL A 201 17.69 1.49 7.50
CA VAL A 201 18.08 0.13 7.15
C VAL A 201 19.15 -0.36 8.09
N TYR A 202 18.88 -1.47 8.74
CA TYR A 202 19.82 -2.20 9.61
C TYR A 202 20.26 -3.45 8.86
N ASP A 203 21.56 -3.71 8.81
CA ASP A 203 22.14 -4.79 8.01
C ASP A 203 23.15 -5.58 8.85
N ASP A 204 23.16 -6.91 8.69
CA ASP A 204 24.11 -7.83 9.32
C ASP A 204 25.12 -8.42 8.31
N GLY A 205 25.11 -7.92 7.06
CA GLY A 205 25.89 -8.40 5.93
C GLY A 205 25.23 -9.53 5.15
N GLN A 206 24.12 -10.10 5.64
CA GLN A 206 23.34 -11.14 4.95
C GLN A 206 21.85 -10.79 4.84
N HIS A 207 21.35 -10.05 5.82
CA HIS A 207 19.92 -9.72 5.94
C HIS A 207 19.75 -8.24 6.28
N GLN A 208 18.60 -7.72 5.92
CA GLN A 208 18.23 -6.34 6.22
C GLN A 208 16.94 -6.29 7.03
N ILE A 209 16.93 -5.47 8.06
CA ILE A 209 15.73 -5.03 8.78
C ILE A 209 15.50 -3.57 8.42
N THR A 210 14.28 -3.24 8.06
CA THR A 210 13.91 -1.86 7.70
C THR A 210 12.91 -1.32 8.69
N LEU A 211 13.22 -0.16 9.28
CA LEU A 211 12.30 0.67 10.05
C LEU A 211 11.84 1.82 9.16
N THR A 212 10.57 1.85 8.84
CA THR A 212 9.93 2.94 8.09
C THR A 212 9.09 3.78 9.04
N GLN A 213 9.18 5.09 8.90
CA GLN A 213 8.47 6.07 9.70
C GLN A 213 7.88 7.16 8.82
N SER A 214 6.63 7.53 9.07
CA SER A 214 5.95 8.62 8.40
C SER A 214 4.86 9.19 9.29
N ARG A 215 4.44 10.42 9.07
CA ARG A 215 3.16 10.86 9.62
C ARG A 215 2.02 10.09 8.96
N SER A 216 0.84 10.11 9.61
CA SER A 216 -0.36 9.53 9.03
C SER A 216 -0.66 10.16 7.67
N PRO A 217 -0.97 9.36 6.63
CA PRO A 217 -1.45 9.91 5.36
C PRO A 217 -2.77 10.66 5.58
N VAL A 218 -3.05 11.61 4.71
CA VAL A 218 -4.32 12.34 4.69
C VAL A 218 -5.10 11.90 3.48
N ILE A 219 -6.33 11.43 3.71
CA ILE A 219 -7.24 11.03 2.64
C ILE A 219 -8.42 12.02 2.66
N ALA A 220 -8.59 12.74 1.55
CA ALA A 220 -9.75 13.60 1.34
C ALA A 220 -10.78 12.87 0.49
N LEU A 221 -11.96 12.64 1.09
CA LEU A 221 -13.08 11.99 0.43
C LEU A 221 -14.19 13.00 0.17
N PRO A 222 -14.95 12.88 -0.92
CA PRO A 222 -16.13 13.70 -1.17
C PRO A 222 -17.20 13.53 -0.10
N ALA A 223 -17.99 14.58 0.12
CA ALA A 223 -19.10 14.51 1.06
C ALA A 223 -20.14 13.48 0.64
N GLY A 224 -20.70 12.78 1.63
CA GLY A 224 -21.76 11.79 1.39
C GLY A 224 -21.26 10.45 0.87
N VAL A 225 -19.97 10.25 0.73
CA VAL A 225 -19.40 8.94 0.40
C VAL A 225 -19.45 8.05 1.64
N ASP A 226 -20.11 6.92 1.52
CA ASP A 226 -20.09 5.88 2.54
C ASP A 226 -18.80 5.06 2.42
N VAL A 227 -17.87 5.31 3.34
CA VAL A 227 -16.56 4.63 3.35
C VAL A 227 -16.70 3.13 3.58
N ALA A 228 -17.69 2.69 4.35
CA ALA A 228 -17.93 1.26 4.58
C ALA A 228 -18.32 0.54 3.27
N THR A 229 -19.15 1.17 2.45
CA THR A 229 -19.48 0.62 1.12
C THR A 229 -18.25 0.54 0.21
N ILE A 230 -17.37 1.56 0.21
CA ILE A 230 -16.13 1.51 -0.56
C ILE A 230 -15.20 0.41 -0.05
N ALA A 231 -15.10 0.26 1.26
CA ALA A 231 -14.31 -0.81 1.87
C ALA A 231 -14.88 -2.19 1.54
N GLU A 232 -16.20 -2.37 1.55
CA GLU A 232 -16.85 -3.61 1.13
C GLU A 232 -16.49 -3.94 -0.32
N ILE A 233 -16.61 -2.97 -1.23
CA ILE A 233 -16.20 -3.14 -2.62
C ILE A 233 -14.75 -3.59 -2.71
N GLY A 234 -13.84 -2.93 -2.02
CA GLY A 234 -12.43 -3.29 -1.99
C GLY A 234 -12.18 -4.72 -1.48
N LEU A 235 -12.86 -5.13 -0.43
CA LEU A 235 -12.79 -6.49 0.13
C LEU A 235 -13.35 -7.55 -0.85
N ARG A 236 -14.43 -7.23 -1.55
CA ARG A 236 -14.99 -8.09 -2.60
C ARG A 236 -14.02 -8.25 -3.77
N LEU A 237 -13.34 -7.18 -4.17
CA LEU A 237 -12.29 -7.22 -5.20
C LEU A 237 -11.07 -8.05 -4.78
N LEU A 238 -10.79 -8.15 -3.49
CA LEU A 238 -9.82 -9.09 -2.91
C LEU A 238 -10.31 -10.54 -2.89
N GLY A 239 -11.54 -10.81 -3.30
CA GLY A 239 -12.11 -12.13 -3.36
C GLY A 239 -12.81 -12.59 -2.07
N LEU A 240 -13.08 -11.69 -1.12
CA LEU A 240 -13.86 -12.05 0.07
C LEU A 240 -15.32 -12.32 -0.30
N GLU A 241 -15.94 -13.23 0.47
CA GLU A 241 -17.38 -13.50 0.35
C GLU A 241 -18.20 -12.28 0.78
N ARG A 242 -19.40 -12.14 0.19
CA ARG A 242 -20.33 -11.06 0.51
C ARG A 242 -20.53 -10.83 2.00
N ALA A 243 -20.92 -11.88 2.72
CA ALA A 243 -21.25 -11.76 4.13
C ALA A 243 -20.03 -11.41 4.99
N GLU A 244 -18.83 -11.84 4.60
CA GLU A 244 -17.58 -11.54 5.26
C GLU A 244 -17.15 -10.10 4.99
N ALA A 245 -17.12 -9.70 3.74
CA ALA A 245 -16.77 -8.34 3.31
C ALA A 245 -17.68 -7.29 3.96
N TYR A 246 -19.01 -7.52 3.91
CA TYR A 246 -19.98 -6.63 4.54
C TYR A 246 -19.78 -6.50 6.05
N ARG A 247 -19.69 -7.63 6.77
CA ARG A 247 -19.50 -7.61 8.24
C ARG A 247 -18.21 -6.90 8.62
N PHE A 248 -17.12 -7.18 7.90
CA PHE A 248 -15.85 -6.55 8.15
C PHE A 248 -15.94 -5.04 7.88
N ALA A 249 -16.49 -4.63 6.73
CA ALA A 249 -16.63 -3.23 6.36
C ALA A 249 -17.46 -2.42 7.38
N GLN A 250 -18.47 -3.03 7.99
CA GLN A 250 -19.31 -2.38 9.01
C GLN A 250 -18.69 -2.38 10.42
N SER A 251 -17.69 -3.23 10.67
CA SER A 251 -17.08 -3.36 12.01
C SER A 251 -15.89 -2.43 12.25
N VAL A 252 -15.33 -1.83 11.19
CA VAL A 252 -14.10 -1.04 11.23
C VAL A 252 -14.41 0.46 11.30
N ASP A 253 -13.74 1.17 12.19
CA ASP A 253 -13.69 2.64 12.14
C ASP A 253 -12.70 3.08 11.05
N TRP A 254 -13.23 3.35 9.88
CA TRP A 254 -12.46 3.73 8.68
C TRP A 254 -11.79 5.11 8.77
N ARG A 255 -12.11 5.90 9.78
CA ARG A 255 -11.45 7.21 10.01
C ARG A 255 -10.10 7.07 10.68
N SER A 256 -9.90 5.96 11.37
CA SER A 256 -8.70 5.73 12.18
C SER A 256 -7.97 4.43 11.89
N THR A 257 -8.50 3.59 11.00
CA THR A 257 -7.98 2.24 10.77
C THR A 257 -7.46 2.06 9.34
N LEU A 258 -6.20 1.66 9.24
CA LEU A 258 -5.62 1.23 7.96
C LEU A 258 -5.83 -0.26 7.76
N LEU A 259 -6.47 -0.62 6.65
CA LEU A 259 -6.65 -2.01 6.25
C LEU A 259 -5.35 -2.58 5.67
N VAL A 260 -4.96 -3.75 6.14
CA VAL A 260 -3.77 -4.48 5.70
C VAL A 260 -4.17 -5.85 5.15
N PRO A 261 -4.22 -6.03 3.82
CA PRO A 261 -4.51 -7.32 3.23
C PRO A 261 -3.33 -8.28 3.41
N VAL A 262 -3.60 -9.48 3.93
CA VAL A 262 -2.61 -10.51 4.22
C VAL A 262 -2.96 -11.78 3.45
N PRO A 263 -2.07 -12.28 2.57
CA PRO A 263 -2.32 -13.50 1.80
C PRO A 263 -2.35 -14.72 2.73
N ALA A 264 -3.51 -15.35 2.89
CA ALA A 264 -3.72 -16.48 3.81
C ALA A 264 -2.82 -17.69 3.55
N ALA A 265 -2.42 -17.88 2.28
CA ALA A 265 -1.57 -19.02 1.90
C ALA A 265 -0.10 -18.89 2.34
N THR A 266 0.37 -17.66 2.59
CA THR A 266 1.80 -17.37 2.79
C THR A 266 2.10 -16.58 4.05
N ALA A 267 1.10 -16.05 4.74
CA ALA A 267 1.30 -15.26 5.94
C ALA A 267 0.13 -15.40 6.92
N THR A 268 0.44 -15.19 8.19
CA THR A 268 -0.53 -15.07 9.28
C THR A 268 -0.37 -13.70 9.93
N PHE A 269 -1.37 -13.25 10.66
CA PHE A 269 -1.27 -12.00 11.41
C PHE A 269 -2.02 -12.08 12.73
N HIS A 270 -1.60 -11.27 13.67
CA HIS A 270 -2.28 -11.08 14.94
C HIS A 270 -2.04 -9.68 15.50
N GLN A 271 -2.94 -9.21 16.34
CA GLN A 271 -2.75 -7.94 17.06
C GLN A 271 -1.82 -8.13 18.25
N VAL A 272 -1.03 -7.10 18.51
CA VAL A 272 -0.08 -7.04 19.62
C VAL A 272 -0.11 -5.65 20.25
N GLU A 273 0.35 -5.57 21.49
CA GLU A 273 0.66 -4.26 22.10
C GLU A 273 2.09 -3.85 21.74
N VAL A 274 2.26 -2.67 21.17
CA VAL A 274 3.56 -2.06 20.87
C VAL A 274 3.58 -0.69 21.53
N GLN A 275 4.52 -0.49 22.47
CA GLN A 275 4.58 0.72 23.29
C GLN A 275 3.24 0.97 24.01
N SER A 276 2.53 2.04 23.69
CA SER A 276 1.24 2.40 24.30
C SER A 276 0.06 2.19 23.36
N GLY A 277 0.25 1.52 22.21
CA GLY A 277 -0.77 1.34 21.18
C GLY A 277 -0.92 -0.10 20.72
N THR A 278 -1.98 -0.32 19.94
CA THR A 278 -2.20 -1.61 19.28
C THR A 278 -1.44 -1.64 17.96
N GLY A 279 -0.64 -2.69 17.77
CA GLY A 279 0.05 -2.98 16.52
C GLY A 279 -0.47 -4.24 15.84
N LEU A 280 -0.03 -4.46 14.62
CA LEU A 280 -0.31 -5.65 13.82
C LEU A 280 1.02 -6.35 13.50
N VAL A 281 1.18 -7.58 13.93
CA VAL A 281 2.29 -8.45 13.50
C VAL A 281 1.81 -9.29 12.33
N ILE A 282 2.62 -9.34 11.29
CA ILE A 282 2.43 -10.21 10.14
C ILE A 282 3.66 -11.13 10.06
N GLU A 283 3.42 -12.43 10.05
CA GLU A 283 4.46 -13.45 9.95
C GLU A 283 4.33 -14.12 8.59
N ALA A 284 5.39 -14.04 7.81
CA ALA A 284 5.48 -14.84 6.60
C ALA A 284 5.67 -16.31 6.98
N GLY A 285 4.82 -17.17 6.45
CA GLY A 285 4.96 -18.62 6.61
C GLY A 285 6.35 -19.08 6.14
N GLN A 286 6.90 -20.09 6.76
CA GLN A 286 8.16 -20.68 6.33
C GLN A 286 8.00 -21.14 4.88
N ALA A 287 8.77 -20.56 3.98
CA ALA A 287 8.90 -21.10 2.64
C ALA A 287 9.39 -22.56 2.78
N ARG A 288 8.71 -23.47 2.06
CA ARG A 288 9.00 -24.91 2.01
C ARG A 288 10.44 -25.25 2.39
N GLU A 289 10.60 -26.14 3.35
CA GLU A 289 11.89 -26.77 3.71
C GLU A 289 12.67 -27.10 2.43
N GLY A 290 13.82 -26.47 2.24
CA GLY A 290 14.70 -26.73 1.10
C GLY A 290 15.46 -25.52 0.56
N LEU A 291 15.06 -24.28 0.85
CA LEU A 291 15.74 -23.09 0.35
C LEU A 291 16.34 -22.18 1.43
N GLY A 292 16.51 -22.65 2.67
CA GLY A 292 17.24 -21.92 3.73
C GLY A 292 16.60 -20.57 4.14
N GLY A 293 15.34 -20.30 3.75
CA GLY A 293 14.67 -19.05 4.01
C GLY A 293 14.12 -19.01 5.44
N ARG A 294 14.71 -18.18 6.30
CA ARG A 294 14.06 -17.75 7.54
C ARG A 294 12.76 -17.01 7.15
N GLY A 295 11.64 -17.38 7.78
CA GLY A 295 10.40 -16.62 7.63
C GLY A 295 10.64 -15.16 7.97
N GLY A 296 10.01 -14.24 7.23
CA GLY A 296 10.07 -12.82 7.53
C GLY A 296 8.95 -12.38 8.44
N SER A 297 9.13 -11.28 9.14
CA SER A 297 8.09 -10.66 9.94
C SER A 297 8.01 -9.16 9.70
N LEU A 298 6.80 -8.61 9.88
CA LEU A 298 6.51 -7.19 9.78
C LEU A 298 5.63 -6.80 10.96
N VAL A 299 6.02 -5.75 11.65
CA VAL A 299 5.23 -5.11 12.72
C VAL A 299 4.80 -3.74 12.25
N LEU A 300 3.51 -3.48 12.30
CA LEU A 300 2.90 -2.17 12.01
C LEU A 300 2.33 -1.61 13.30
N TRP A 301 2.61 -0.36 13.61
CA TRP A 301 2.00 0.33 14.75
C TRP A 301 1.98 1.84 14.52
N SER A 302 1.23 2.53 15.36
CA SER A 302 1.23 3.99 15.42
C SER A 302 1.53 4.47 16.83
N SER A 303 2.21 5.58 16.94
CA SER A 303 2.44 6.26 18.21
C SER A 303 2.37 7.76 17.98
N ALA A 304 1.55 8.45 18.74
CA ALA A 304 1.22 9.86 18.52
C ALA A 304 0.76 10.09 17.06
N ASP A 305 1.50 10.88 16.28
CA ASP A 305 1.20 11.17 14.86
C ASP A 305 1.99 10.33 13.87
N THR A 306 2.81 9.42 14.36
CA THR A 306 3.73 8.65 13.52
C THR A 306 3.24 7.24 13.31
N VAL A 307 3.27 6.82 12.07
CA VAL A 307 3.02 5.45 11.62
C VAL A 307 4.37 4.78 11.39
N TYR A 308 4.51 3.59 11.91
CA TYR A 308 5.72 2.79 11.83
C TYR A 308 5.47 1.46 11.13
N ALA A 309 6.46 1.04 10.38
CA ALA A 309 6.54 -0.31 9.83
C ALA A 309 7.97 -0.84 10.04
N LEU A 310 8.12 -1.91 10.77
CA LEU A 310 9.40 -2.56 11.01
C LEU A 310 9.35 -4.00 10.52
N GLY A 311 10.25 -4.36 9.63
CA GLY A 311 10.24 -5.72 9.11
C GLY A 311 11.54 -6.15 8.46
N GLY A 312 11.70 -7.46 8.35
CA GLY A 312 12.88 -8.10 7.78
C GLY A 312 12.78 -9.63 7.85
N PRO A 313 13.77 -10.36 7.31
CA PRO A 313 13.83 -11.82 7.36
C PRO A 313 14.36 -12.31 8.71
N VAL A 314 13.71 -11.85 9.79
CA VAL A 314 13.99 -12.19 11.17
C VAL A 314 12.74 -12.70 11.87
N ARG A 315 12.91 -13.30 13.04
CA ARG A 315 11.77 -13.85 13.80
C ARG A 315 10.86 -12.72 14.27
N SER A 316 9.57 -12.99 14.35
CA SER A 316 8.57 -12.02 14.84
C SER A 316 8.85 -11.55 16.27
N THR A 317 9.40 -12.41 17.11
CA THR A 317 9.86 -12.05 18.48
C THR A 317 10.94 -10.97 18.46
N ASP A 318 11.91 -11.09 17.55
CA ASP A 318 13.01 -10.14 17.43
C ASP A 318 12.51 -8.81 16.85
N THR A 319 11.65 -8.89 15.81
CA THR A 319 11.02 -7.70 15.23
C THR A 319 10.15 -6.97 16.25
N LEU A 320 9.36 -7.70 17.04
CA LEU A 320 8.51 -7.11 18.07
C LEU A 320 9.34 -6.46 19.19
N GLN A 321 10.39 -7.14 19.65
CA GLN A 321 11.30 -6.56 20.65
C GLN A 321 11.98 -5.28 20.15
N MET A 322 12.41 -5.28 18.89
CA MET A 322 12.97 -4.10 18.24
C MET A 322 11.93 -2.97 18.13
N ALA A 323 10.69 -3.27 17.72
CA ALA A 323 9.60 -2.31 17.62
C ALA A 323 9.27 -1.67 18.99
N GLN A 324 9.22 -2.47 20.06
CA GLN A 324 8.98 -2.01 21.43
C GLN A 324 10.10 -1.09 21.96
N SER A 325 11.31 -1.20 21.41
CA SER A 325 12.48 -0.43 21.83
C SER A 325 12.65 0.90 21.06
N VAL A 326 11.79 1.20 20.09
CA VAL A 326 11.85 2.45 19.31
C VAL A 326 11.45 3.65 20.17
N GLN A 327 12.32 4.69 20.23
CA GLN A 327 12.11 5.91 21.01
C GLN A 327 12.84 7.13 20.43
#